data_4e0546cb39aeb2acb919e8531a4c3a11
#
_entry.id   4e0546cb39aeb2acb919e8531a4c3a11
#
_cell.length_a   1.000
_cell.length_b   1.000
_cell.length_c   1.000
_cell.angle_alpha   90.00
_cell.angle_beta   90.00
_cell.angle_gamma   90.00
#
_symmetry.space_group_name_H-M   'P 1'
#
loop_
_entity.id
_entity.type
_entity.pdbx_description
1 polymer ?
#
loop_
_entity_poly.entity_id
_entity_poly.type
_entity_poly.pdbx_seq_one_letter_code
_entity_poly.pdbx_strand_id
1 'polypeptide(L)'
;MRQFYFVLEKGVAMPHQLSWSHILSILPIDDVDKINYYIKIAEEQNLSYRNLRLKIKNKEYERLDESTKEKLKEKEELKLPDLVKNPIQIKNTSGNNEISEKVLQKLILEDIPSFLEELGNGFTFVRNEYKIKVGDRYNYIDLLLFNYEFNCFVVVELKVTELKKEYIGQIEFYMNYIDKNLKNINQDKTIGIIICKKENKYVIEYCSDDRIISREYELV
;
A
#
# COMPACT_ATOMS: atom_id res chain seq x y z
N MET A 1 16.63 -30.27 -6.01
CA MET A 1 15.58 -31.26 -5.75
C MET A 1 15.30 -31.48 -4.27
N ARG A 2 16.30 -31.73 -3.39
CA ARG A 2 16.08 -31.90 -1.93
C ARG A 2 15.31 -30.73 -1.26
N GLN A 3 15.65 -29.48 -1.55
CA GLN A 3 14.97 -28.30 -1.01
C GLN A 3 13.51 -28.16 -1.50
N PHE A 4 13.23 -28.58 -2.72
CA PHE A 4 11.86 -28.58 -3.26
C PHE A 4 10.94 -29.57 -2.52
N TYR A 5 11.44 -30.79 -2.24
CA TYR A 5 10.72 -31.75 -1.39
C TYR A 5 10.49 -31.22 0.03
N PHE A 6 11.45 -30.50 0.59
CA PHE A 6 11.36 -29.91 1.91
C PHE A 6 10.28 -28.81 1.99
N VAL A 7 10.09 -28.03 0.93
CA VAL A 7 9.02 -27.02 0.84
C VAL A 7 7.65 -27.70 0.75
N LEU A 8 7.54 -28.81 0.01
CA LEU A 8 6.31 -29.60 -0.08
C LEU A 8 5.95 -30.31 1.23
N GLU A 9 6.94 -30.87 1.93
CA GLU A 9 6.75 -31.50 3.25
C GLU A 9 6.25 -30.52 4.32
N LYS A 10 6.56 -29.22 4.19
CA LYS A 10 6.08 -28.16 5.08
C LYS A 10 4.63 -27.71 4.81
N GLY A 11 3.90 -28.39 3.93
CA GLY A 11 2.48 -28.09 3.65
C GLY A 11 2.25 -26.90 2.72
N VAL A 12 3.26 -26.51 1.95
CA VAL A 12 3.10 -25.47 0.92
C VAL A 12 2.26 -26.04 -0.23
N ALA A 13 1.18 -25.32 -0.59
CA ALA A 13 0.34 -25.71 -1.72
C ALA A 13 1.15 -25.68 -3.02
N MET A 14 1.00 -26.73 -3.86
CA MET A 14 1.66 -26.78 -5.17
C MET A 14 1.11 -25.66 -6.06
N PRO A 15 1.95 -24.74 -6.53
CA PRO A 15 1.50 -23.69 -7.45
C PRO A 15 1.18 -24.29 -8.82
N HIS A 16 -0.04 -24.07 -9.31
CA HIS A 16 -0.49 -24.62 -10.59
C HIS A 16 -0.01 -23.82 -11.81
N GLN A 17 0.36 -22.55 -11.61
CA GLN A 17 0.68 -21.62 -12.71
C GLN A 17 2.13 -21.09 -12.68
N LEU A 18 2.94 -21.46 -11.70
CA LEU A 18 4.29 -20.92 -11.57
C LEU A 18 5.31 -21.73 -12.37
N SER A 19 6.16 -21.02 -13.11
CA SER A 19 7.30 -21.63 -13.81
C SER A 19 8.41 -22.05 -12.82
N TRP A 20 9.30 -22.93 -13.28
CA TRP A 20 10.48 -23.36 -12.50
C TRP A 20 11.32 -22.17 -11.99
N SER A 21 11.44 -21.08 -12.78
CA SER A 21 12.17 -19.87 -12.39
C SER A 21 11.53 -19.15 -11.21
N HIS A 22 10.20 -19.17 -11.07
CA HIS A 22 9.51 -18.63 -9.89
C HIS A 22 9.84 -19.46 -8.65
N ILE A 23 9.77 -20.80 -8.79
CA ILE A 23 10.09 -21.73 -7.70
C ILE A 23 11.52 -21.53 -7.21
N LEU A 24 12.51 -21.43 -8.12
CA LEU A 24 13.90 -21.17 -7.76
C LEU A 24 14.08 -19.85 -7.00
N SER A 25 13.23 -18.86 -7.24
CA SER A 25 13.27 -17.57 -6.55
C SER A 25 12.76 -17.66 -5.11
N ILE A 26 11.85 -18.58 -4.83
CA ILE A 26 11.21 -18.79 -3.53
C ILE A 26 12.00 -19.80 -2.66
N LEU A 27 12.69 -20.76 -3.28
CA LEU A 27 13.41 -21.84 -2.58
C LEU A 27 14.35 -21.37 -1.45
N PRO A 28 15.06 -20.23 -1.53
CA PRO A 28 15.93 -19.76 -0.45
C PRO A 28 15.17 -19.26 0.80
N ILE A 29 13.85 -19.19 0.75
CA ILE A 29 13.02 -18.69 1.87
C ILE A 29 12.71 -19.86 2.81
N ASP A 30 13.04 -19.71 4.09
CA ASP A 30 12.78 -20.75 5.10
C ASP A 30 11.40 -20.65 5.75
N ASP A 31 10.80 -19.45 5.76
CA ASP A 31 9.51 -19.16 6.36
C ASP A 31 8.36 -19.60 5.43
N VAL A 32 7.54 -20.53 5.92
CA VAL A 32 6.41 -21.13 5.16
C VAL A 32 5.33 -20.08 4.85
N ASP A 33 5.01 -19.19 5.79
CA ASP A 33 3.99 -18.16 5.60
C ASP A 33 4.43 -17.17 4.52
N LYS A 34 5.70 -16.81 4.53
CA LYS A 34 6.32 -15.95 3.53
C LYS A 34 6.36 -16.64 2.15
N ILE A 35 6.65 -17.94 2.09
CA ILE A 35 6.58 -18.72 0.86
C ILE A 35 5.16 -18.70 0.30
N ASN A 36 4.15 -19.00 1.12
CA ASN A 36 2.75 -19.02 0.72
C ASN A 36 2.29 -17.65 0.23
N TYR A 37 2.70 -16.57 0.89
CA TYR A 37 2.43 -15.21 0.45
C TYR A 37 2.97 -14.94 -0.96
N TYR A 38 4.26 -15.24 -1.20
CA TYR A 38 4.87 -14.98 -2.52
C TYR A 38 4.31 -15.87 -3.63
N ILE A 39 3.91 -17.10 -3.32
CA ILE A 39 3.18 -17.97 -4.27
C ILE A 39 1.84 -17.33 -4.62
N LYS A 40 1.06 -16.94 -3.60
CA LYS A 40 -0.27 -16.34 -3.76
C LYS A 40 -0.22 -15.10 -4.65
N ILE A 41 0.62 -14.11 -4.33
CA ILE A 41 0.71 -12.89 -5.12
C ILE A 41 1.24 -13.13 -6.54
N ALA A 42 2.13 -14.11 -6.72
CA ALA A 42 2.65 -14.44 -8.04
C ALA A 42 1.56 -15.02 -8.95
N GLU A 43 0.63 -15.83 -8.41
CA GLU A 43 -0.50 -16.37 -9.13
C GLU A 43 -1.61 -15.32 -9.36
N GLU A 44 -2.04 -14.62 -8.31
CA GLU A 44 -3.12 -13.62 -8.39
C GLU A 44 -2.79 -12.43 -9.30
N GLN A 45 -1.53 -11.96 -9.26
CA GLN A 45 -1.07 -10.81 -10.06
C GLN A 45 -0.40 -11.25 -11.37
N ASN A 46 -0.36 -12.55 -11.67
CA ASN A 46 0.32 -13.10 -12.84
C ASN A 46 1.74 -12.55 -13.02
N LEU A 47 2.52 -12.53 -11.92
CA LEU A 47 3.84 -11.93 -11.91
C LEU A 47 4.83 -12.69 -12.80
N SER A 48 5.70 -11.96 -13.48
CA SER A 48 6.92 -12.58 -14.04
C SER A 48 7.88 -12.98 -12.92
N TYR A 49 8.73 -13.98 -13.14
CA TYR A 49 9.76 -14.38 -12.16
C TYR A 49 10.68 -13.21 -11.76
N ARG A 50 10.91 -12.26 -12.68
CA ARG A 50 11.72 -11.06 -12.42
C ARG A 50 11.04 -10.13 -11.41
N ASN A 51 9.74 -9.89 -11.61
CA ASN A 51 8.95 -9.07 -10.70
C ASN A 51 8.81 -9.74 -9.33
N LEU A 52 8.60 -11.06 -9.29
CA LEU A 52 8.59 -11.82 -8.04
C LEU A 52 9.91 -11.67 -7.27
N ARG A 53 11.05 -11.82 -7.96
CA ARG A 53 12.38 -11.61 -7.34
C ARG A 53 12.57 -10.19 -6.80
N LEU A 54 12.07 -9.19 -7.53
CA LEU A 54 12.13 -7.80 -7.08
C LEU A 54 11.31 -7.60 -5.80
N LYS A 55 10.09 -8.13 -5.73
CA LYS A 55 9.23 -8.08 -4.53
C LYS A 55 9.88 -8.78 -3.33
N ILE A 56 10.51 -9.95 -3.53
CA ILE A 56 11.28 -10.67 -2.51
C ILE A 56 12.46 -9.83 -2.03
N LYS A 57 13.24 -9.24 -2.97
CA LYS A 57 14.38 -8.38 -2.66
C LYS A 57 13.97 -7.14 -1.87
N ASN A 58 12.84 -6.54 -2.20
CA ASN A 58 12.28 -5.36 -1.54
C ASN A 58 11.56 -5.72 -0.22
N LYS A 59 11.64 -6.98 0.21
CA LYS A 59 11.10 -7.47 1.49
C LYS A 59 9.61 -7.12 1.66
N GLU A 60 8.80 -7.34 0.62
CA GLU A 60 7.40 -6.92 0.61
C GLU A 60 6.60 -7.55 1.75
N TYR A 61 6.79 -8.85 2.01
CA TYR A 61 6.14 -9.56 3.11
C TYR A 61 6.51 -8.98 4.49
N GLU A 62 7.77 -8.63 4.70
CA GLU A 62 8.25 -8.08 5.97
C GLU A 62 7.67 -6.70 6.28
N ARG A 63 7.28 -5.97 5.24
CA ARG A 63 6.66 -4.62 5.36
C ARG A 63 5.14 -4.66 5.50
N LEU A 64 4.52 -5.84 5.53
CA LEU A 64 3.12 -5.99 5.92
C LEU A 64 2.98 -5.85 7.44
N ASP A 65 1.86 -5.27 7.88
CA ASP A 65 1.52 -5.20 9.30
C ASP A 65 1.35 -6.62 9.89
N GLU A 66 1.65 -6.80 11.16
CA GLU A 66 1.52 -8.11 11.82
C GLU A 66 0.08 -8.63 11.78
N SER A 67 -0.91 -7.75 11.94
CA SER A 67 -2.32 -8.09 11.80
C SER A 67 -2.67 -8.63 10.41
N THR A 68 -2.06 -8.07 9.37
CA THR A 68 -2.22 -8.56 7.99
C THR A 68 -1.60 -9.95 7.82
N LYS A 69 -0.42 -10.19 8.42
CA LYS A 69 0.23 -11.51 8.39
C LYS A 69 -0.61 -12.56 9.10
N GLU A 70 -1.25 -12.21 10.23
CA GLU A 70 -2.18 -13.09 10.95
C GLU A 70 -3.40 -13.43 10.08
N LYS A 71 -4.05 -12.43 9.48
CA LYS A 71 -5.17 -12.65 8.53
C LYS A 71 -4.79 -13.55 7.37
N LEU A 72 -3.58 -13.38 6.82
CA LEU A 72 -3.07 -14.23 5.74
C LEU A 72 -2.93 -15.70 6.19
N LYS A 73 -2.48 -15.95 7.42
CA LYS A 73 -2.37 -17.30 8.00
C LYS A 73 -3.74 -17.94 8.20
N GLU A 74 -4.70 -17.16 8.71
CA GLU A 74 -6.07 -17.62 8.99
C GLU A 74 -6.94 -17.66 7.73
N LYS A 75 -6.39 -17.23 6.57
CA LYS A 75 -7.09 -17.12 5.27
C LYS A 75 -8.32 -16.22 5.33
N GLU A 76 -8.26 -15.20 6.15
CA GLU A 76 -9.29 -14.17 6.23
C GLU A 76 -9.29 -13.27 5.00
N GLU A 77 -10.42 -12.62 4.74
CA GLU A 77 -10.55 -11.62 3.68
C GLU A 77 -9.76 -10.35 4.05
N LEU A 78 -8.87 -9.94 3.15
CA LEU A 78 -8.09 -8.72 3.32
C LEU A 78 -8.88 -7.50 2.87
N LYS A 79 -8.81 -6.43 3.65
CA LYS A 79 -9.30 -5.10 3.28
C LYS A 79 -8.19 -4.31 2.61
N LEU A 80 -8.55 -3.22 1.90
CA LEU A 80 -7.57 -2.36 1.25
C LEU A 80 -6.46 -1.86 2.20
N PRO A 81 -6.74 -1.41 3.44
CA PRO A 81 -5.71 -1.02 4.39
C PRO A 81 -4.67 -2.10 4.68
N ASP A 82 -5.06 -3.37 4.65
CA ASP A 82 -4.17 -4.51 4.92
C ASP A 82 -3.11 -4.71 3.82
N LEU A 83 -3.37 -4.21 2.60
CA LEU A 83 -2.45 -4.36 1.46
C LEU A 83 -1.36 -3.31 1.41
N VAL A 84 -1.55 -2.16 2.08
CA VAL A 84 -0.61 -1.04 2.03
C VAL A 84 0.57 -1.29 2.95
N LYS A 85 1.75 -1.38 2.36
CA LYS A 85 3.02 -1.69 3.05
C LYS A 85 3.49 -0.55 3.96
N ASN A 86 4.33 -0.86 4.92
CA ASN A 86 4.97 0.08 5.83
C ASN A 86 6.45 -0.29 6.08
N PRO A 87 7.43 0.57 5.74
CA PRO A 87 7.28 1.86 5.08
C PRO A 87 7.00 1.74 3.57
N ILE A 88 6.44 2.82 3.00
CA ILE A 88 6.32 2.99 1.55
C ILE A 88 7.65 3.49 1.00
N GLN A 89 8.23 2.77 0.05
CA GLN A 89 9.50 3.15 -0.57
C GLN A 89 9.27 4.13 -1.74
N ILE A 90 9.91 5.29 -1.67
CA ILE A 90 9.82 6.34 -2.67
C ILE A 90 11.21 6.63 -3.23
N LYS A 91 11.38 6.53 -4.54
CA LYS A 91 12.67 6.81 -5.20
C LYS A 91 13.08 8.27 -5.03
N ASN A 92 14.28 8.48 -4.50
CA ASN A 92 14.84 9.82 -4.32
C ASN A 92 15.76 10.20 -5.48
N THR A 93 15.19 10.76 -6.54
CA THR A 93 15.94 11.25 -7.69
C THR A 93 16.71 12.55 -7.41
N SER A 94 16.34 13.28 -6.35
CA SER A 94 16.95 14.56 -5.98
C SER A 94 18.24 14.44 -5.14
N GLY A 95 18.46 13.30 -4.49
CA GLY A 95 19.60 13.07 -3.60
C GLY A 95 19.59 13.89 -2.30
N ASN A 96 18.55 14.69 -2.06
CA ASN A 96 18.42 15.50 -0.84
C ASN A 96 17.71 14.69 0.27
N ASN A 97 18.24 14.76 1.49
CA ASN A 97 17.65 14.10 2.67
C ASN A 97 16.56 14.94 3.34
N GLU A 98 16.61 16.27 3.18
CA GLU A 98 15.57 17.17 3.66
C GLU A 98 14.63 17.55 2.51
N ILE A 99 13.41 17.10 2.59
CA ILE A 99 12.40 17.35 1.56
C ILE A 99 11.16 18.02 2.17
N SER A 100 10.54 18.90 1.39
CA SER A 100 9.22 19.47 1.69
C SER A 100 8.11 18.54 1.17
N GLU A 101 6.87 18.71 1.62
CA GLU A 101 5.70 17.97 1.10
C GLU A 101 5.60 18.10 -0.43
N LYS A 102 5.89 19.29 -0.96
CA LYS A 102 5.88 19.55 -2.40
C LYS A 102 6.97 18.76 -3.16
N VAL A 103 8.16 18.61 -2.56
CA VAL A 103 9.22 17.78 -3.15
C VAL A 103 8.85 16.30 -3.08
N LEU A 104 8.31 15.84 -1.96
CA LEU A 104 7.81 14.48 -1.80
C LEU A 104 6.74 14.15 -2.85
N GLN A 105 5.76 15.04 -3.03
CA GLN A 105 4.73 14.90 -4.07
C GLN A 105 5.35 14.83 -5.46
N LYS A 106 6.34 15.69 -5.77
CA LYS A 106 7.04 15.68 -7.06
C LYS A 106 7.75 14.34 -7.31
N LEU A 107 8.48 13.80 -6.33
CA LEU A 107 9.14 12.48 -6.44
C LEU A 107 8.13 11.37 -6.76
N ILE A 108 6.98 11.37 -6.10
CA ILE A 108 5.90 10.41 -6.37
C ILE A 108 5.39 10.56 -7.81
N LEU A 109 5.17 11.80 -8.27
CA LEU A 109 4.64 12.09 -9.62
C LEU A 109 5.66 11.76 -10.74
N GLU A 110 6.96 11.77 -10.45
CA GLU A 110 8.01 11.36 -11.38
C GLU A 110 8.00 9.85 -11.67
N ASP A 111 7.53 9.03 -10.72
CA ASP A 111 7.43 7.56 -10.89
C ASP A 111 6.13 7.02 -10.28
N ILE A 112 4.99 7.49 -10.79
CA ILE A 112 3.66 7.04 -10.37
C ILE A 112 3.52 5.50 -10.42
N PRO A 113 3.97 4.80 -11.49
CA PRO A 113 3.83 3.34 -11.53
C PRO A 113 4.47 2.65 -10.33
N SER A 114 5.71 3.00 -9.98
CA SER A 114 6.39 2.42 -8.82
C SER A 114 5.68 2.76 -7.51
N PHE A 115 5.17 3.97 -7.36
CA PHE A 115 4.42 4.38 -6.18
C PHE A 115 3.11 3.58 -6.02
N LEU A 116 2.36 3.37 -7.11
CA LEU A 116 1.14 2.58 -7.07
C LEU A 116 1.41 1.10 -6.73
N GLU A 117 2.51 0.53 -7.25
CA GLU A 117 2.96 -0.82 -6.88
C GLU A 117 3.35 -0.92 -5.39
N GLU A 118 3.92 0.14 -4.82
CA GLU A 118 4.23 0.20 -3.39
C GLU A 118 2.97 0.23 -2.51
N LEU A 119 1.91 0.89 -2.94
CA LEU A 119 0.63 0.89 -2.23
C LEU A 119 -0.05 -0.49 -2.27
N GLY A 120 0.18 -1.27 -3.33
CA GLY A 120 -0.42 -2.59 -3.52
C GLY A 120 -1.15 -2.73 -4.85
N ASN A 121 -1.96 -3.78 -4.96
CA ASN A 121 -2.70 -4.07 -6.19
C ASN A 121 -3.96 -3.20 -6.33
N GLY A 122 -4.41 -3.03 -7.57
CA GLY A 122 -5.68 -2.37 -7.89
C GLY A 122 -5.65 -0.83 -7.88
N PHE A 123 -4.57 -0.19 -7.44
CA PHE A 123 -4.50 1.27 -7.40
C PHE A 123 -4.32 1.90 -8.77
N THR A 124 -5.07 2.98 -9.02
CA THR A 124 -5.04 3.79 -10.24
C THR A 124 -4.96 5.26 -9.87
N PHE A 125 -4.10 6.00 -10.55
CA PHE A 125 -3.97 7.45 -10.35
C PHE A 125 -5.13 8.19 -11.01
N VAL A 126 -5.82 9.03 -10.24
CA VAL A 126 -6.89 9.90 -10.75
C VAL A 126 -6.36 11.31 -10.96
N ARG A 127 -5.81 11.94 -9.91
CA ARG A 127 -5.31 13.31 -9.99
C ARG A 127 -4.43 13.68 -8.79
N ASN A 128 -3.45 14.55 -9.02
CA ASN A 128 -2.77 15.30 -7.97
C ASN A 128 -3.43 16.68 -7.76
N GLU A 129 -3.23 17.25 -6.58
CA GLU A 129 -3.79 18.55 -6.19
C GLU A 129 -5.29 18.66 -6.56
N TYR A 130 -6.06 17.62 -6.17
CA TYR A 130 -7.48 17.57 -6.49
C TYR A 130 -8.21 18.68 -5.73
N LYS A 131 -8.68 19.70 -6.47
CA LYS A 131 -9.33 20.88 -5.94
C LYS A 131 -10.75 20.57 -5.48
N ILE A 132 -11.05 20.86 -4.22
CA ILE A 132 -12.38 20.80 -3.64
C ILE A 132 -12.82 22.17 -3.19
N LYS A 133 -14.11 22.47 -3.34
CA LYS A 133 -14.70 23.75 -2.92
C LYS A 133 -15.68 23.52 -1.78
N VAL A 134 -15.46 24.18 -0.65
CA VAL A 134 -16.33 24.11 0.53
C VAL A 134 -16.69 25.54 0.96
N GLY A 135 -17.94 25.92 0.73
CA GLY A 135 -18.35 27.30 0.83
C GLY A 135 -17.55 28.18 -0.14
N ASP A 136 -16.91 29.22 0.37
CA ASP A 136 -16.08 30.15 -0.42
C ASP A 136 -14.59 29.80 -0.40
N ARG A 137 -14.21 28.66 0.22
CA ARG A 137 -12.80 28.25 0.35
C ARG A 137 -12.48 27.07 -0.56
N TYR A 138 -11.25 27.08 -1.04
CA TYR A 138 -10.69 25.96 -1.79
C TYR A 138 -9.70 25.21 -0.92
N ASN A 139 -9.77 23.87 -0.99
CA ASN A 139 -8.78 22.96 -0.41
C ASN A 139 -8.27 22.06 -1.54
N TYR A 140 -7.14 21.41 -1.29
CA TYR A 140 -6.50 20.54 -2.27
C TYR A 140 -6.13 19.23 -1.60
N ILE A 141 -6.52 18.12 -2.21
CA ILE A 141 -6.10 16.79 -1.84
C ILE A 141 -4.79 16.52 -2.58
N ASP A 142 -3.74 16.10 -1.88
CA ASP A 142 -2.42 15.90 -2.49
C ASP A 142 -2.48 14.90 -3.64
N LEU A 143 -3.02 13.69 -3.40
CA LEU A 143 -3.26 12.68 -4.43
C LEU A 143 -4.65 12.07 -4.26
N LEU A 144 -5.41 12.02 -5.35
CA LEU A 144 -6.64 11.26 -5.44
C LEU A 144 -6.38 10.04 -6.30
N LEU A 145 -6.63 8.85 -5.74
CA LEU A 145 -6.49 7.56 -6.39
C LEU A 145 -7.85 6.86 -6.44
N PHE A 146 -7.92 5.79 -7.20
CA PHE A 146 -9.04 4.85 -7.21
C PHE A 146 -8.48 3.42 -7.12
N ASN A 147 -9.08 2.57 -6.31
CA ASN A 147 -8.77 1.16 -6.29
C ASN A 147 -9.90 0.37 -6.92
N TYR A 148 -9.60 -0.31 -8.05
CA TYR A 148 -10.62 -1.01 -8.83
C TYR A 148 -10.99 -2.37 -8.22
N GLU A 149 -10.15 -2.99 -7.38
CA GLU A 149 -10.47 -4.26 -6.71
C GLU A 149 -11.47 -4.04 -5.58
N PHE A 150 -11.29 -2.97 -4.81
CA PHE A 150 -12.19 -2.58 -3.73
C PHE A 150 -13.24 -1.56 -4.16
N ASN A 151 -13.25 -1.18 -5.44
CA ASN A 151 -14.21 -0.25 -6.04
C ASN A 151 -14.42 1.02 -5.22
N CYS A 152 -13.34 1.63 -4.72
CA CYS A 152 -13.40 2.81 -3.87
C CYS A 152 -12.37 3.88 -4.24
N PHE A 153 -12.69 5.14 -3.94
CA PHE A 153 -11.69 6.21 -3.98
C PHE A 153 -10.73 6.10 -2.81
N VAL A 154 -9.50 6.57 -3.05
CA VAL A 154 -8.46 6.66 -2.02
C VAL A 154 -7.89 8.06 -2.02
N VAL A 155 -7.99 8.72 -0.87
CA VAL A 155 -7.39 10.04 -0.61
C VAL A 155 -6.03 9.81 0.03
N VAL A 156 -4.98 10.42 -0.53
CA VAL A 156 -3.64 10.37 0.04
C VAL A 156 -3.21 11.77 0.44
N GLU A 157 -2.76 11.92 1.68
CA GLU A 157 -2.14 13.12 2.25
C GLU A 157 -0.66 12.86 2.54
N LEU A 158 0.18 13.80 2.17
CA LEU A 158 1.63 13.73 2.33
C LEU A 158 2.09 14.65 3.46
N LYS A 159 2.85 14.13 4.41
CA LYS A 159 3.39 14.88 5.53
C LYS A 159 4.88 14.56 5.74
N VAL A 160 5.72 15.58 5.80
CA VAL A 160 7.15 15.43 6.05
C VAL A 160 7.52 15.49 7.53
N THR A 161 6.51 15.42 8.39
CA THR A 161 6.62 15.45 9.86
C THR A 161 6.06 14.16 10.46
N GLU A 162 6.16 14.03 11.78
CA GLU A 162 5.45 13.00 12.53
C GLU A 162 3.93 13.19 12.41
N LEU A 163 3.19 12.08 12.44
CA LEU A 163 1.73 12.07 12.39
C LEU A 163 1.12 12.85 13.56
N LYS A 164 0.19 13.76 13.24
CA LYS A 164 -0.55 14.59 14.20
C LYS A 164 -2.05 14.37 14.05
N LYS A 165 -2.80 14.59 15.14
CA LYS A 165 -4.26 14.43 15.15
C LYS A 165 -4.98 15.37 14.17
N GLU A 166 -4.40 16.54 13.89
CA GLU A 166 -4.97 17.51 12.94
C GLU A 166 -5.02 16.92 11.52
N TYR A 167 -4.06 16.06 11.16
CA TYR A 167 -4.03 15.39 9.84
C TYR A 167 -5.15 14.37 9.68
N ILE A 168 -5.56 13.73 10.80
CA ILE A 168 -6.72 12.82 10.81
C ILE A 168 -7.99 13.59 10.46
N GLY A 169 -8.24 14.73 11.12
CA GLY A 169 -9.40 15.56 10.82
C GLY A 169 -9.40 16.11 9.38
N GLN A 170 -8.23 16.43 8.85
CA GLN A 170 -8.08 16.90 7.47
C GLN A 170 -8.45 15.80 6.47
N ILE A 171 -7.90 14.60 6.61
CA ILE A 171 -8.16 13.51 5.67
C ILE A 171 -9.60 13.00 5.78
N GLU A 172 -10.15 12.92 6.99
CA GLU A 172 -11.55 12.56 7.21
C GLU A 172 -12.50 13.53 6.49
N PHE A 173 -12.22 14.83 6.57
CA PHE A 173 -12.97 15.85 5.85
C PHE A 173 -12.91 15.63 4.33
N TYR A 174 -11.74 15.30 3.77
CA TYR A 174 -11.57 15.04 2.35
C TYR A 174 -12.30 13.75 1.90
N MET A 175 -12.20 12.68 2.68
CA MET A 175 -12.92 11.43 2.42
C MET A 175 -14.43 11.66 2.36
N ASN A 176 -14.97 12.38 3.35
CA ASN A 176 -16.39 12.72 3.42
C ASN A 176 -16.84 13.62 2.25
N TYR A 177 -15.96 14.50 1.77
CA TYR A 177 -16.24 15.31 0.58
C TYR A 177 -16.34 14.44 -0.67
N ILE A 178 -15.39 13.52 -0.87
CA ILE A 178 -15.39 12.60 -2.00
C ILE A 178 -16.62 11.69 -1.96
N ASP A 179 -16.95 11.14 -0.79
CA ASP A 179 -18.14 10.29 -0.60
C ASP A 179 -19.44 11.01 -0.96
N LYS A 180 -19.54 12.32 -0.69
CA LYS A 180 -20.74 13.12 -0.98
C LYS A 180 -20.83 13.61 -2.42
N ASN A 181 -19.70 13.95 -3.04
CA ASN A 181 -19.70 14.76 -4.26
C ASN A 181 -19.16 14.01 -5.50
N LEU A 182 -18.35 12.97 -5.31
CA LEU A 182 -17.70 12.28 -6.40
C LEU A 182 -18.09 10.79 -6.48
N LYS A 183 -18.22 10.13 -5.33
CA LYS A 183 -18.53 8.71 -5.24
C LYS A 183 -19.91 8.38 -5.80
N ASN A 184 -19.99 7.32 -6.60
CA ASN A 184 -21.24 6.74 -7.05
C ASN A 184 -21.85 5.78 -6.02
N ILE A 185 -23.15 5.50 -6.13
CA ILE A 185 -23.88 4.65 -5.19
C ILE A 185 -23.33 3.21 -5.13
N ASN A 186 -22.78 2.71 -6.23
CA ASN A 186 -22.23 1.34 -6.34
C ASN A 186 -20.77 1.26 -5.91
N GLN A 187 -20.15 2.35 -5.47
CA GLN A 187 -18.78 2.37 -4.99
C GLN A 187 -18.75 2.31 -3.46
N ASP A 188 -17.72 1.67 -2.93
CA ASP A 188 -17.49 1.62 -1.50
C ASP A 188 -17.02 2.97 -0.94
N LYS A 189 -17.04 3.11 0.38
CA LYS A 189 -16.62 4.33 1.05
C LYS A 189 -15.15 4.62 0.78
N THR A 190 -14.83 5.90 0.64
CA THR A 190 -13.46 6.37 0.43
C THR A 190 -12.55 5.99 1.59
N ILE A 191 -11.34 5.56 1.26
CA ILE A 191 -10.26 5.25 2.21
C ILE A 191 -9.28 6.43 2.26
N GLY A 192 -8.71 6.69 3.44
CA GLY A 192 -7.69 7.71 3.65
C GLY A 192 -6.33 7.11 3.99
N ILE A 193 -5.28 7.54 3.30
CA ILE A 193 -3.89 7.15 3.59
C ILE A 193 -3.08 8.40 3.90
N ILE A 194 -2.53 8.49 5.10
CA ILE A 194 -1.57 9.55 5.47
C ILE A 194 -0.18 8.96 5.35
N ILE A 195 0.61 9.48 4.41
CA ILE A 195 2.02 9.12 4.25
C ILE A 195 2.84 10.15 5.00
N CYS A 196 3.54 9.76 6.06
CA CYS A 196 4.25 10.66 6.95
C CYS A 196 5.70 10.22 7.19
N LYS A 197 6.53 11.13 7.72
CA LYS A 197 7.94 10.82 8.02
C LYS A 197 8.04 9.81 9.17
N LYS A 198 7.10 9.88 10.12
CA LYS A 198 7.06 8.99 11.29
C LYS A 198 5.62 8.80 11.73
N GLU A 199 5.23 7.55 11.94
CA GLU A 199 3.94 7.23 12.53
C GLU A 199 3.88 7.59 14.01
N ASN A 200 2.66 7.83 14.48
CA ASN A 200 2.36 7.96 15.90
C ASN A 200 1.20 7.02 16.23
N LYS A 201 1.55 5.87 16.82
CA LYS A 201 0.58 4.80 17.13
C LYS A 201 -0.57 5.29 18.00
N TYR A 202 -0.29 6.19 18.95
CA TYR A 202 -1.34 6.75 19.81
C TYR A 202 -2.36 7.60 19.03
N VAL A 203 -1.91 8.33 18.01
CA VAL A 203 -2.83 9.12 17.17
C VAL A 203 -3.77 8.20 16.39
N ILE A 204 -3.27 7.10 15.84
CA ILE A 204 -4.10 6.11 15.11
C ILE A 204 -4.99 5.32 16.06
N GLU A 205 -4.49 4.89 17.21
CA GLU A 205 -5.26 4.11 18.21
C GLU A 205 -6.54 4.83 18.65
N TYR A 206 -6.47 6.17 18.76
CA TYR A 206 -7.63 7.00 19.11
C TYR A 206 -8.37 7.59 17.90
N CYS A 207 -8.03 7.18 16.69
CA CYS A 207 -8.80 7.50 15.49
C CYS A 207 -10.09 6.67 15.47
N SER A 208 -11.23 7.35 15.32
CA SER A 208 -12.54 6.69 15.33
C SER A 208 -12.94 6.08 13.97
N ASP A 209 -12.26 6.44 12.89
CA ASP A 209 -12.55 5.96 11.53
C ASP A 209 -11.52 4.92 11.09
N ASP A 210 -11.95 3.66 10.99
CA ASP A 210 -11.13 2.50 10.60
C ASP A 210 -10.70 2.54 9.11
N ARG A 211 -11.23 3.49 8.34
CA ARG A 211 -10.86 3.73 6.94
C ARG A 211 -9.60 4.60 6.80
N ILE A 212 -9.11 5.18 7.90
CA ILE A 212 -7.91 6.03 7.88
C ILE A 212 -6.73 5.22 8.37
N ILE A 213 -5.69 5.15 7.55
CA ILE A 213 -4.41 4.52 7.89
C ILE A 213 -3.27 5.52 7.76
N SER A 214 -2.23 5.34 8.56
CA SER A 214 -0.95 6.02 8.37
C SER A 214 0.11 5.03 7.88
N ARG A 215 1.09 5.53 7.15
CA ARG A 215 2.28 4.79 6.71
C ARG A 215 3.49 5.72 6.73
N GLU A 216 4.61 5.18 7.20
CA GLU A 216 5.88 5.88 7.05
C GLU A 216 6.35 5.83 5.60
N TYR A 217 7.14 6.80 5.16
CA TYR A 217 7.87 6.70 3.90
C TYR A 217 9.36 6.57 4.13
N GLU A 218 10.00 5.86 3.21
CA GLU A 218 11.45 5.74 3.12
C GLU A 218 11.91 6.19 1.74
N LEU A 219 12.94 7.06 1.70
CA LEU A 219 13.57 7.48 0.45
C LEU A 219 14.67 6.49 0.06
N VAL A 220 14.58 5.90 -1.12
CA VAL A 220 15.48 4.87 -1.63
C VAL A 220 16.15 5.27 -2.94
#